data_aa03d3af35d97622a877ca7934a545ab
#
_entry.id   aa03d3af35d97622a877ca7934a545ab
#
_cell.length_a   1.000
_cell.length_b   1.000
_cell.length_c   1.000
_cell.angle_alpha   90.00
_cell.angle_beta   90.00
_cell.angle_gamma   90.00
#
_symmetry.space_group_name_H-M   'P 1'
#
loop_
_entity.id
_entity.type
_entity.pdbx_description
1 polymer ?
#
loop_
_entity_poly.entity_id
_entity_poly.type
_entity_poly.pdbx_seq_one_letter_code
_entity_poly.pdbx_strand_id
1 'polypeptide(L)'
;PPSIEPHATGHIIEQIQLVKEILDNGYAYESQGSVYFDVEKYNKQHRYGKLSGRNLEDVINNSRELDGVGEKRNQVDFALWKCAQPQHIMRWPSPWSDGFPGWHCECTAMGRKYLGNHFDIHGGGMDLVFPHHECEIAQAVASQGDDMVRYWMHNNMITIGGQKMGKSLGNFITLDQFFTGNHEKLTQAYSPMTIRFFILQAHYRSTVDFGNEALQASEKGLARLIDAYAALQKVEPVADGKLPLQMAEKLREQCYEAMNDDLNTPIVISHLFNACRNINLLADGKTTITPEALTLLREVFRTFMVDILGLREPAATGAANGGSAEREEAFGAAVDMLLRQRMVAKQNKDWATSDAIRDQLAALGFEVKDTKDGFSWKLNK
;
A
#
# COMPACT_ATOMS: atom_id res chain seq x y z
N PRO A 1 -0.05 5.73 -10.42
CA PRO A 1 -0.31 7.08 -9.91
C PRO A 1 -1.79 7.42 -10.15
N PRO A 2 -2.40 8.29 -9.32
CA PRO A 2 -3.75 8.77 -9.53
C PRO A 2 -3.83 9.61 -10.81
N SER A 3 -5.04 9.78 -11.36
CA SER A 3 -5.26 10.63 -12.53
C SER A 3 -5.07 12.11 -12.21
N ILE A 4 -5.44 12.51 -11.00
CA ILE A 4 -5.26 13.87 -10.46
C ILE A 4 -4.93 13.83 -8.97
N GLU A 5 -4.28 14.87 -8.48
CA GLU A 5 -3.97 15.09 -7.07
C GLU A 5 -4.49 16.49 -6.65
N PRO A 6 -5.79 16.64 -6.36
CA PRO A 6 -6.38 17.93 -6.03
C PRO A 6 -5.94 18.40 -4.63
N HIS A 7 -5.67 19.70 -4.51
CA HIS A 7 -5.31 20.33 -3.24
C HIS A 7 -6.48 21.16 -2.71
N ALA A 8 -6.82 20.99 -1.42
CA ALA A 8 -7.93 21.69 -0.77
C ALA A 8 -7.81 23.21 -0.86
N THR A 9 -6.59 23.75 -0.75
CA THR A 9 -6.32 25.20 -0.87
C THR A 9 -6.60 25.78 -2.25
N GLY A 10 -6.59 24.96 -3.29
CA GLY A 10 -6.98 25.34 -4.66
C GLY A 10 -8.50 25.30 -4.91
N HIS A 11 -9.29 24.89 -3.92
CA HIS A 11 -10.73 24.61 -4.06
C HIS A 11 -11.61 25.35 -3.03
N ILE A 12 -11.13 26.47 -2.54
CA ILE A 12 -11.85 27.29 -1.53
C ILE A 12 -13.19 27.80 -2.07
N ILE A 13 -13.28 28.14 -3.35
CA ILE A 13 -14.51 28.63 -3.99
C ILE A 13 -15.57 27.52 -3.98
N GLU A 14 -15.22 26.31 -4.32
CA GLU A 14 -16.11 25.16 -4.33
C GLU A 14 -16.58 24.79 -2.93
N GLN A 15 -15.72 24.90 -1.93
CA GLN A 15 -16.05 24.66 -0.54
C GLN A 15 -17.01 25.73 -0.02
N ILE A 16 -16.79 27.00 -0.31
CA ILE A 16 -17.72 28.09 0.01
C ILE A 16 -19.09 27.85 -0.66
N GLN A 17 -19.10 27.40 -1.91
CA GLN A 17 -20.34 27.09 -2.60
C GLN A 17 -21.10 25.93 -1.95
N LEU A 18 -20.41 24.86 -1.56
CA LEU A 18 -20.98 23.75 -0.81
C LEU A 18 -21.63 24.22 0.49
N VAL A 19 -20.94 25.07 1.26
CA VAL A 19 -21.46 25.60 2.53
C VAL A 19 -22.71 26.46 2.30
N LYS A 20 -22.74 27.27 1.23
CA LYS A 20 -23.94 28.04 0.86
C LYS A 20 -25.13 27.12 0.55
N GLU A 21 -24.94 26.09 -0.24
CA GLU A 21 -26.01 25.13 -0.58
C GLU A 21 -26.58 24.46 0.68
N ILE A 22 -25.72 24.07 1.63
CA ILE A 22 -26.15 23.48 2.91
C ILE A 22 -26.94 24.49 3.76
N LEU A 23 -26.51 25.77 3.78
CA LEU A 23 -27.23 26.86 4.44
C LEU A 23 -28.60 27.11 3.79
N ASP A 24 -28.64 27.23 2.47
CA ASP A 24 -29.88 27.52 1.71
C ASP A 24 -30.91 26.39 1.89
N ASN A 25 -30.44 25.14 1.99
CA ASN A 25 -31.28 23.98 2.31
C ASN A 25 -31.63 23.88 3.80
N GLY A 26 -31.10 24.78 4.61
CA GLY A 26 -31.44 24.96 6.00
C GLY A 26 -30.83 23.93 6.97
N TYR A 27 -29.79 23.21 6.59
CA TYR A 27 -29.07 22.26 7.46
C TYR A 27 -27.83 22.86 8.13
N ALA A 28 -27.61 24.16 7.97
CA ALA A 28 -26.53 24.88 8.64
C ALA A 28 -27.01 26.20 9.22
N TYR A 29 -26.20 26.82 10.05
CA TYR A 29 -26.45 28.13 10.67
C TYR A 29 -25.14 28.90 10.88
N GLU A 30 -25.24 30.21 10.83
CA GLU A 30 -24.14 31.11 11.15
C GLU A 30 -24.07 31.40 12.66
N SER A 31 -22.85 31.46 13.19
CA SER A 31 -22.58 31.87 14.57
C SER A 31 -21.20 32.54 14.65
N GLN A 32 -21.15 33.78 15.09
CA GLN A 32 -19.91 34.56 15.30
C GLN A 32 -18.94 34.56 14.11
N GLY A 33 -19.46 34.63 12.87
CA GLY A 33 -18.69 34.61 11.66
C GLY A 33 -18.22 33.21 11.22
N SER A 34 -18.57 32.17 11.97
CA SER A 34 -18.41 30.75 11.60
C SER A 34 -19.73 30.18 11.10
N VAL A 35 -19.66 29.07 10.34
CA VAL A 35 -20.85 28.31 9.89
C VAL A 35 -20.76 26.89 10.40
N TYR A 36 -21.82 26.41 11.02
CA TYR A 36 -21.92 25.09 11.60
C TYR A 36 -23.04 24.27 10.95
N PHE A 37 -22.80 22.98 10.78
CA PHE A 37 -23.81 22.02 10.35
C PHE A 37 -24.71 21.67 11.55
N ASP A 38 -26.03 21.73 11.36
CA ASP A 38 -27.04 21.41 12.37
C ASP A 38 -27.38 19.92 12.35
N VAL A 39 -26.61 19.15 13.13
CA VAL A 39 -26.71 17.68 13.13
C VAL A 39 -28.05 17.20 13.67
N GLU A 40 -28.61 17.86 14.68
CA GLU A 40 -29.92 17.47 15.23
C GLU A 40 -31.05 17.71 14.23
N LYS A 41 -31.02 18.82 13.50
CA LYS A 41 -31.98 19.09 12.44
C LYS A 41 -31.88 18.09 11.30
N TYR A 42 -30.67 17.80 10.87
CA TYR A 42 -30.41 16.78 9.85
C TYR A 42 -30.94 15.41 10.29
N ASN A 43 -30.66 14.99 11.54
CA ASN A 43 -31.04 13.68 12.04
C ASN A 43 -32.57 13.49 12.20
N LYS A 44 -33.37 14.57 12.21
CA LYS A 44 -34.84 14.46 12.16
C LYS A 44 -35.40 13.98 10.82
N GLN A 45 -34.65 14.17 9.74
CA GLN A 45 -35.10 13.83 8.37
C GLN A 45 -34.24 12.73 7.73
N HIS A 46 -32.99 12.66 8.15
CA HIS A 46 -31.97 11.74 7.65
C HIS A 46 -31.27 11.07 8.85
N ARG A 47 -30.74 9.89 8.65
CA ARG A 47 -29.99 9.20 9.71
C ARG A 47 -28.53 9.67 9.73
N TYR A 48 -28.14 10.43 10.78
CA TYR A 48 -26.73 10.68 11.08
C TYR A 48 -26.14 9.44 11.79
N GLY A 49 -25.00 8.94 11.32
CA GLY A 49 -24.44 7.66 11.77
C GLY A 49 -24.83 6.47 10.87
N LYS A 50 -25.24 6.72 9.63
CA LYS A 50 -25.61 5.69 8.64
C LYS A 50 -24.44 4.75 8.33
N LEU A 51 -23.24 5.30 8.15
CA LEU A 51 -22.04 4.57 7.81
C LEU A 51 -21.40 3.91 9.04
N SER A 52 -21.26 4.67 10.11
CA SER A 52 -20.60 4.23 11.34
C SER A 52 -21.42 3.30 12.22
N GLY A 53 -22.73 3.20 11.96
CA GLY A 53 -23.68 2.44 12.79
C GLY A 53 -23.98 3.11 14.13
N ARG A 54 -23.42 4.30 14.41
CA ARG A 54 -23.63 5.02 15.66
C ARG A 54 -25.02 5.70 15.66
N ASN A 55 -25.63 5.78 16.81
CA ASN A 55 -26.79 6.64 17.01
C ASN A 55 -26.37 8.02 17.57
N LEU A 56 -27.24 9.02 17.45
CA LEU A 56 -26.91 10.38 17.87
C LEU A 56 -26.66 10.49 19.38
N GLU A 57 -27.35 9.69 20.19
CA GLU A 57 -27.17 9.69 21.66
C GLU A 57 -25.77 9.20 22.04
N ASP A 58 -25.28 8.13 21.35
CA ASP A 58 -23.92 7.64 21.54
C ASP A 58 -22.88 8.69 21.14
N VAL A 59 -23.16 9.46 20.07
CA VAL A 59 -22.28 10.54 19.62
C VAL A 59 -22.23 11.66 20.63
N ILE A 60 -23.39 12.08 21.18
CA ILE A 60 -23.49 13.13 22.23
C ILE A 60 -22.71 12.69 23.47
N ASN A 61 -22.94 11.47 23.93
CA ASN A 61 -22.33 10.96 25.16
C ASN A 61 -20.83 10.79 25.09
N ASN A 62 -20.29 10.55 23.86
CA ASN A 62 -18.87 10.34 23.61
C ASN A 62 -18.16 11.56 23.02
N SER A 63 -18.86 12.68 22.78
CA SER A 63 -18.25 13.89 22.27
C SER A 63 -17.36 14.52 23.37
N ARG A 64 -16.07 14.68 23.04
CA ARG A 64 -15.14 15.45 23.86
C ARG A 64 -15.49 16.94 23.72
N GLU A 65 -15.20 17.73 24.77
CA GLU A 65 -15.18 19.20 24.66
C GLU A 65 -14.13 19.58 23.58
N LEU A 66 -14.60 19.80 22.36
CA LEU A 66 -13.80 20.28 21.24
C LEU A 66 -13.94 21.80 21.11
N ASP A 67 -13.01 22.45 20.42
CA ASP A 67 -13.01 23.89 20.14
C ASP A 67 -14.37 24.40 19.62
N GLY A 68 -14.81 25.55 20.12
CA GLY A 68 -16.06 26.18 19.72
C GLY A 68 -17.19 26.06 20.77
N VAL A 69 -16.87 25.72 22.01
CA VAL A 69 -17.79 25.82 23.14
C VAL A 69 -18.29 27.28 23.25
N GLY A 70 -19.61 27.47 23.09
CA GLY A 70 -20.23 28.79 23.07
C GLY A 70 -20.60 29.37 21.71
N GLU A 71 -20.05 28.82 20.60
CA GLU A 71 -20.45 29.17 19.23
C GLU A 71 -21.48 28.18 18.66
N LYS A 72 -21.44 26.91 19.07
CA LYS A 72 -22.31 25.83 18.60
C LYS A 72 -23.65 25.82 19.33
N ARG A 73 -24.75 25.49 18.62
CA ARG A 73 -26.04 25.23 19.21
C ARG A 73 -26.05 23.91 19.98
N ASN A 74 -25.45 22.87 19.34
CA ASN A 74 -25.34 21.55 19.94
C ASN A 74 -23.88 21.08 19.86
N GLN A 75 -23.45 20.31 20.85
CA GLN A 75 -22.08 19.83 20.96
C GLN A 75 -21.66 18.96 19.76
N VAL A 76 -22.61 18.24 19.14
CA VAL A 76 -22.38 17.35 17.98
C VAL A 76 -22.28 18.10 16.66
N ASP A 77 -22.64 19.39 16.61
CA ASP A 77 -22.53 20.17 15.38
C ASP A 77 -21.06 20.32 14.98
N PHE A 78 -20.79 20.28 13.68
CA PHE A 78 -19.43 20.40 13.16
C PHE A 78 -19.28 21.64 12.28
N ALA A 79 -18.06 22.17 12.24
CA ALA A 79 -17.77 23.37 11.47
C ALA A 79 -17.76 23.08 9.97
N LEU A 80 -18.45 23.92 9.20
CA LEU A 80 -18.36 24.00 7.74
C LEU A 80 -17.44 25.15 7.33
N TRP A 81 -17.46 26.27 8.05
CA TRP A 81 -16.55 27.39 7.92
C TRP A 81 -16.19 27.93 9.31
N LYS A 82 -14.88 28.13 9.55
CA LYS A 82 -14.40 28.71 10.81
C LYS A 82 -13.91 30.14 10.58
N CYS A 83 -14.38 31.07 11.40
CA CYS A 83 -13.84 32.41 11.46
C CYS A 83 -12.38 32.37 11.91
N ALA A 84 -11.48 33.02 11.17
CA ALA A 84 -10.07 33.03 11.47
C ALA A 84 -9.75 33.94 12.66
N GLN A 85 -8.93 33.44 13.57
CA GLN A 85 -8.31 34.24 14.63
C GLN A 85 -7.05 34.94 14.09
N PRO A 86 -6.56 36.03 14.71
CA PRO A 86 -5.39 36.78 14.23
C PRO A 86 -4.15 35.93 13.97
N GLN A 87 -3.93 34.85 14.69
CA GLN A 87 -2.79 33.95 14.57
C GLN A 87 -2.89 32.96 13.40
N HIS A 88 -4.06 32.80 12.78
CA HIS A 88 -4.24 31.90 11.65
C HIS A 88 -3.60 32.49 10.39
N ILE A 89 -2.59 31.84 9.85
CA ILE A 89 -1.90 32.24 8.63
C ILE A 89 -2.75 31.89 7.40
N MET A 90 -3.31 30.68 7.36
CA MET A 90 -4.16 30.21 6.26
C MET A 90 -5.60 30.68 6.50
N ARG A 91 -6.07 31.64 5.72
CA ARG A 91 -7.43 32.19 5.75
C ARG A 91 -7.78 32.81 4.41
N TRP A 92 -9.03 32.77 4.08
CA TRP A 92 -9.59 33.29 2.84
C TRP A 92 -10.84 34.09 3.11
N PRO A 93 -11.15 35.10 2.29
CA PRO A 93 -12.40 35.84 2.39
C PRO A 93 -13.59 34.95 2.04
N SER A 94 -14.67 35.09 2.78
CA SER A 94 -15.93 34.41 2.53
C SER A 94 -17.11 35.35 2.83
N PRO A 95 -18.36 34.99 2.48
CA PRO A 95 -19.54 35.78 2.82
C PRO A 95 -19.75 35.96 4.32
N TRP A 96 -19.20 35.07 5.16
CA TRP A 96 -19.41 35.06 6.60
C TRP A 96 -18.30 35.76 7.36
N SER A 97 -17.07 35.52 6.97
CA SER A 97 -15.87 36.13 7.59
C SER A 97 -14.63 35.75 6.78
N ASP A 98 -13.49 36.42 7.07
CA ASP A 98 -12.20 35.84 6.78
C ASP A 98 -12.02 34.59 7.63
N GLY A 99 -11.73 33.45 6.98
CA GLY A 99 -11.71 32.16 7.65
C GLY A 99 -11.20 31.01 6.81
N PHE A 100 -11.53 29.81 7.21
CA PHE A 100 -11.12 28.60 6.52
C PHE A 100 -12.22 27.52 6.60
N PRO A 101 -12.30 26.62 5.59
CA PRO A 101 -13.30 25.56 5.57
C PRO A 101 -13.08 24.54 6.69
N GLY A 102 -14.15 23.91 7.13
CA GLY A 102 -14.09 22.71 7.94
C GLY A 102 -13.49 21.54 7.15
N TRP A 103 -12.71 20.70 7.79
CA TRP A 103 -11.97 19.59 7.16
C TRP A 103 -12.82 18.69 6.26
N HIS A 104 -14.07 18.42 6.64
CA HIS A 104 -14.96 17.53 5.87
C HIS A 104 -15.44 18.15 4.55
N CYS A 105 -15.48 19.48 4.43
CA CYS A 105 -15.87 20.18 3.21
C CYS A 105 -14.88 19.98 2.07
N GLU A 106 -13.62 19.77 2.39
CA GLU A 106 -12.53 19.60 1.41
C GLU A 106 -12.81 18.40 0.50
N CYS A 107 -13.02 17.23 1.10
CA CYS A 107 -13.25 15.97 0.36
C CYS A 107 -14.60 15.99 -0.37
N THR A 108 -15.67 16.47 0.27
CA THR A 108 -16.99 16.57 -0.36
C THR A 108 -16.96 17.47 -1.59
N ALA A 109 -16.36 18.67 -1.48
CA ALA A 109 -16.31 19.62 -2.60
C ALA A 109 -15.41 19.13 -3.75
N MET A 110 -14.22 18.60 -3.44
CA MET A 110 -13.31 18.08 -4.46
C MET A 110 -13.84 16.81 -5.12
N GLY A 111 -14.40 15.87 -4.35
CA GLY A 111 -15.04 14.66 -4.88
C GLY A 111 -16.14 15.01 -5.87
N ARG A 112 -17.07 15.90 -5.48
CA ARG A 112 -18.15 16.35 -6.36
C ARG A 112 -17.64 17.06 -7.63
N LYS A 113 -16.62 17.90 -7.52
CA LYS A 113 -16.06 18.63 -8.65
C LYS A 113 -15.46 17.72 -9.72
N TYR A 114 -14.70 16.71 -9.34
CA TYR A 114 -13.93 15.89 -10.27
C TYR A 114 -14.61 14.58 -10.65
N LEU A 115 -15.42 14.02 -9.76
CA LEU A 115 -16.08 12.73 -9.95
C LEU A 115 -17.58 12.86 -10.18
N GLY A 116 -18.15 14.06 -9.98
CA GLY A 116 -19.57 14.32 -10.11
C GLY A 116 -20.36 14.08 -8.82
N ASN A 117 -21.68 14.24 -8.90
CA ASN A 117 -22.57 14.11 -7.75
C ASN A 117 -22.61 12.68 -7.18
N HIS A 118 -22.30 11.69 -8.00
CA HIS A 118 -22.24 10.28 -7.60
C HIS A 118 -21.00 9.63 -8.19
N PHE A 119 -20.25 8.92 -7.36
CA PHE A 119 -19.09 8.15 -7.79
C PHE A 119 -19.00 6.81 -7.06
N ASP A 120 -18.16 5.92 -7.59
CA ASP A 120 -18.24 4.51 -7.21
C ASP A 120 -17.61 4.23 -5.85
N ILE A 121 -16.38 4.65 -5.61
CA ILE A 121 -15.61 4.24 -4.44
C ILE A 121 -14.98 5.44 -3.75
N HIS A 122 -15.16 5.53 -2.42
CA HIS A 122 -14.43 6.41 -1.52
C HIS A 122 -13.71 5.57 -0.47
N GLY A 123 -12.43 5.82 -0.27
CA GLY A 123 -11.60 5.05 0.65
C GLY A 123 -10.90 5.90 1.69
N GLY A 124 -10.63 5.30 2.85
CA GLY A 124 -9.85 5.92 3.92
C GLY A 124 -9.49 4.96 5.03
N GLY A 125 -8.87 5.46 6.09
CA GLY A 125 -8.62 4.67 7.29
C GLY A 125 -9.89 4.44 8.12
N MET A 126 -9.91 3.39 8.93
CA MET A 126 -11.02 3.12 9.86
C MET A 126 -11.31 4.28 10.83
N ASP A 127 -10.32 5.10 11.13
CA ASP A 127 -10.45 6.30 11.96
C ASP A 127 -11.22 7.42 11.27
N LEU A 128 -11.35 7.40 9.94
CA LEU A 128 -12.13 8.35 9.17
C LEU A 128 -13.62 7.98 9.07
N VAL A 129 -14.01 6.73 9.35
CA VAL A 129 -15.43 6.33 9.34
C VAL A 129 -16.28 7.29 10.12
N PHE A 130 -15.80 7.66 11.31
CA PHE A 130 -16.41 8.65 12.16
C PHE A 130 -15.34 9.53 12.83
N PRO A 131 -15.49 10.88 12.81
CA PRO A 131 -16.63 11.62 12.25
C PRO A 131 -16.52 11.94 10.75
N HIS A 132 -15.33 11.82 10.10
CA HIS A 132 -15.01 12.45 8.81
C HIS A 132 -15.97 12.03 7.69
N HIS A 133 -16.03 10.74 7.34
CA HIS A 133 -16.87 10.24 6.26
C HIS A 133 -18.37 10.35 6.56
N GLU A 134 -18.76 10.23 7.82
CA GLU A 134 -20.15 10.49 8.24
C GLU A 134 -20.56 11.94 8.00
N CYS A 135 -19.65 12.89 8.26
CA CYS A 135 -19.87 14.30 7.97
C CYS A 135 -19.92 14.56 6.45
N GLU A 136 -19.13 13.86 5.64
CA GLU A 136 -19.19 13.98 4.17
C GLU A 136 -20.54 13.50 3.63
N ILE A 137 -21.06 12.37 4.13
CA ILE A 137 -22.40 11.90 3.80
C ILE A 137 -23.45 12.94 4.15
N ALA A 138 -23.37 13.50 5.37
CA ALA A 138 -24.31 14.52 5.82
C ALA A 138 -24.26 15.78 4.94
N GLN A 139 -23.06 16.23 4.55
CA GLN A 139 -22.85 17.36 3.64
C GLN A 139 -23.41 17.10 2.24
N ALA A 140 -23.16 15.91 1.68
CA ALA A 140 -23.68 15.53 0.36
C ALA A 140 -25.21 15.51 0.36
N VAL A 141 -25.82 14.81 1.32
CA VAL A 141 -27.29 14.75 1.43
C VAL A 141 -27.89 16.13 1.69
N ALA A 142 -27.27 16.94 2.54
CA ALA A 142 -27.78 18.29 2.85
C ALA A 142 -27.64 19.28 1.68
N SER A 143 -26.63 19.13 0.80
CA SER A 143 -26.42 20.03 -0.34
C SER A 143 -27.16 19.59 -1.61
N GLN A 144 -27.15 18.31 -1.94
CA GLN A 144 -27.69 17.79 -3.21
C GLN A 144 -28.90 16.84 -3.05
N GLY A 145 -29.27 16.47 -1.83
CA GLY A 145 -30.43 15.63 -1.54
C GLY A 145 -30.15 14.12 -1.52
N ASP A 146 -28.93 13.68 -1.85
CA ASP A 146 -28.57 12.27 -1.90
C ASP A 146 -27.09 12.06 -1.54
N ASP A 147 -26.74 10.79 -1.20
CA ASP A 147 -25.36 10.38 -0.94
C ASP A 147 -24.55 10.39 -2.24
N MET A 148 -23.28 10.79 -2.13
CA MET A 148 -22.40 10.86 -3.30
C MET A 148 -21.61 9.58 -3.56
N VAL A 149 -21.55 8.65 -2.61
CA VAL A 149 -20.65 7.49 -2.65
C VAL A 149 -21.43 6.19 -2.69
N ARG A 150 -21.10 5.34 -3.66
CA ARG A 150 -21.72 4.02 -3.81
C ARG A 150 -21.15 2.98 -2.85
N TYR A 151 -19.80 2.95 -2.73
CA TYR A 151 -19.08 1.99 -1.89
C TYR A 151 -18.03 2.70 -1.05
N TRP A 152 -18.11 2.49 0.27
CA TRP A 152 -17.12 2.97 1.22
C TRP A 152 -16.13 1.86 1.54
N MET A 153 -14.83 2.14 1.41
CA MET A 153 -13.76 1.19 1.71
C MET A 153 -12.86 1.73 2.82
N HIS A 154 -12.67 0.94 3.88
CA HIS A 154 -11.86 1.36 5.02
C HIS A 154 -10.77 0.35 5.32
N ASN A 155 -9.52 0.79 5.24
CA ASN A 155 -8.38 -0.01 5.70
C ASN A 155 -8.20 0.15 7.22
N ASN A 156 -7.72 -0.93 7.86
CA ASN A 156 -7.45 -0.91 9.28
C ASN A 156 -6.10 -0.27 9.61
N MET A 157 -5.80 -0.17 10.89
CA MET A 157 -4.63 0.53 11.42
C MET A 157 -3.36 -0.30 11.24
N ILE A 158 -2.24 0.41 11.16
CA ILE A 158 -0.91 -0.16 11.31
C ILE A 158 -0.50 -0.06 12.77
N THR A 159 0.04 -1.16 13.31
CA THR A 159 0.59 -1.24 14.66
C THR A 159 2.06 -1.60 14.64
N ILE A 160 2.74 -1.37 15.75
CA ILE A 160 4.12 -1.80 16.00
C ILE A 160 4.15 -2.43 17.39
N GLY A 161 4.39 -3.74 17.44
CA GLY A 161 4.33 -4.50 18.69
C GLY A 161 2.95 -4.44 19.36
N GLY A 162 1.87 -4.50 18.56
CA GLY A 162 0.47 -4.43 19.02
C GLY A 162 -0.02 -3.03 19.41
N GLN A 163 0.81 -1.98 19.37
CA GLN A 163 0.42 -0.61 19.67
C GLN A 163 0.19 0.18 18.38
N LYS A 164 -0.87 1.01 18.34
CA LYS A 164 -1.12 1.91 17.21
C LYS A 164 0.14 2.73 16.89
N MET A 165 0.54 2.75 15.62
CA MET A 165 1.62 3.63 15.16
C MET A 165 1.16 5.08 15.19
N GLY A 166 1.91 5.94 15.86
CA GLY A 166 1.56 7.36 15.96
C GLY A 166 2.71 8.24 16.43
N LYS A 167 2.77 9.46 15.88
CA LYS A 167 3.83 10.43 16.24
C LYS A 167 3.84 10.77 17.73
N SER A 168 2.67 10.91 18.35
CA SER A 168 2.52 11.20 19.77
C SER A 168 2.98 10.07 20.69
N LEU A 169 3.07 8.84 20.17
CA LEU A 169 3.54 7.66 20.89
C LEU A 169 5.04 7.39 20.70
N GLY A 170 5.71 8.20 19.89
CA GLY A 170 7.14 8.03 19.61
C GLY A 170 7.51 6.74 18.85
N ASN A 171 6.51 6.02 18.29
CA ASN A 171 6.71 4.76 17.60
C ASN A 171 6.43 4.86 16.08
N PHE A 172 6.42 6.09 15.54
CA PHE A 172 6.14 6.33 14.13
C PHE A 172 7.38 6.08 13.28
N ILE A 173 7.30 5.18 12.30
CA ILE A 173 8.35 4.89 11.33
C ILE A 173 7.90 5.39 9.96
N THR A 174 8.69 6.25 9.34
CA THR A 174 8.42 6.75 7.97
C THR A 174 8.82 5.71 6.93
N LEU A 175 8.28 5.82 5.70
CA LEU A 175 8.69 4.97 4.59
C LEU A 175 10.20 5.10 4.29
N ASP A 176 10.75 6.32 4.36
CA ASP A 176 12.17 6.55 4.19
C ASP A 176 13.00 5.79 5.21
N GLN A 177 12.58 5.79 6.48
CA GLN A 177 13.24 5.01 7.54
C GLN A 177 13.17 3.51 7.30
N PHE A 178 12.06 2.98 6.77
CA PHE A 178 11.98 1.57 6.35
C PHE A 178 12.98 1.27 5.22
N PHE A 179 13.10 2.17 4.25
CA PHE A 179 13.94 1.95 3.08
C PHE A 179 15.43 2.16 3.36
N THR A 180 15.77 3.01 4.32
CA THR A 180 17.15 3.25 4.74
C THR A 180 17.60 2.39 5.93
N GLY A 181 16.64 1.82 6.67
CA GLY A 181 16.92 1.11 7.92
C GLY A 181 17.28 2.03 9.10
N ASN A 182 17.18 3.36 8.91
CA ASN A 182 17.63 4.34 9.91
C ASN A 182 16.54 4.62 10.96
N HIS A 183 16.22 3.63 11.78
CA HIS A 183 15.32 3.75 12.92
C HIS A 183 15.63 2.71 13.98
N GLU A 184 15.58 3.07 15.27
CA GLU A 184 15.94 2.19 16.40
C GLU A 184 15.18 0.87 16.45
N LYS A 185 13.95 0.84 15.95
CA LYS A 185 13.10 -0.35 15.90
C LYS A 185 13.33 -1.23 14.66
N LEU A 186 14.18 -0.83 13.74
CA LEU A 186 14.50 -1.58 12.52
C LEU A 186 15.89 -2.21 12.65
N THR A 187 16.00 -3.49 12.30
CA THR A 187 17.29 -4.21 12.29
C THR A 187 18.03 -4.11 10.96
N GLN A 188 17.32 -3.70 9.90
CA GLN A 188 17.87 -3.56 8.55
C GLN A 188 16.99 -2.65 7.70
N ALA A 189 17.48 -2.27 6.52
CA ALA A 189 16.70 -1.64 5.46
C ALA A 189 15.81 -2.68 4.76
N TYR A 190 14.63 -2.26 4.34
CA TYR A 190 13.68 -3.09 3.60
C TYR A 190 13.33 -2.44 2.26
N SER A 191 13.24 -3.23 1.20
CA SER A 191 12.83 -2.70 -0.11
C SER A 191 11.37 -2.24 -0.10
N PRO A 192 10.98 -1.25 -0.94
CA PRO A 192 9.58 -0.87 -1.10
C PRO A 192 8.68 -2.05 -1.46
N MET A 193 9.18 -3.02 -2.24
CA MET A 193 8.44 -4.23 -2.59
C MET A 193 8.24 -5.17 -1.41
N THR A 194 9.20 -5.27 -0.50
CA THR A 194 9.06 -6.03 0.74
C THR A 194 7.94 -5.45 1.60
N ILE A 195 7.92 -4.14 1.80
CA ILE A 195 6.86 -3.45 2.56
C ILE A 195 5.49 -3.62 1.87
N ARG A 196 5.43 -3.45 0.55
CA ARG A 196 4.21 -3.69 -0.23
C ARG A 196 3.71 -5.12 -0.05
N PHE A 197 4.57 -6.11 -0.21
CA PHE A 197 4.23 -7.51 -0.07
C PHE A 197 3.77 -7.85 1.35
N PHE A 198 4.44 -7.33 2.36
CA PHE A 198 4.06 -7.47 3.76
C PHE A 198 2.63 -6.98 4.01
N ILE A 199 2.28 -5.78 3.54
CA ILE A 199 0.93 -5.22 3.68
C ILE A 199 -0.11 -6.09 2.95
N LEU A 200 0.20 -6.56 1.73
CA LEU A 200 -0.72 -7.38 0.93
C LEU A 200 -0.96 -8.80 1.51
N GLN A 201 -0.10 -9.27 2.44
CA GLN A 201 -0.30 -10.53 3.15
C GLN A 201 -1.41 -10.46 4.22
N ALA A 202 -1.90 -9.28 4.55
CA ALA A 202 -3.06 -9.06 5.39
C ALA A 202 -4.24 -8.56 4.56
N HIS A 203 -5.46 -8.93 4.94
CA HIS A 203 -6.66 -8.32 4.38
C HIS A 203 -6.70 -6.84 4.78
N TYR A 204 -7.10 -5.93 3.88
CA TYR A 204 -7.05 -4.49 4.16
C TYR A 204 -7.90 -4.05 5.35
N ARG A 205 -8.94 -4.83 5.72
CA ARG A 205 -9.75 -4.61 6.94
C ARG A 205 -9.07 -5.09 8.23
N SER A 206 -7.97 -5.84 8.12
CA SER A 206 -7.25 -6.38 9.28
C SER A 206 -6.14 -5.42 9.72
N THR A 207 -5.85 -5.40 11.02
CA THR A 207 -4.69 -4.69 11.55
C THR A 207 -3.40 -5.31 11.03
N VAL A 208 -2.44 -4.49 10.63
CA VAL A 208 -1.11 -4.90 10.19
C VAL A 208 -0.10 -4.51 11.25
N ASP A 209 0.54 -5.51 11.87
CA ASP A 209 1.53 -5.29 12.93
C ASP A 209 2.95 -5.40 12.37
N PHE A 210 3.67 -4.28 12.34
CA PHE A 210 5.05 -4.24 11.86
C PHE A 210 6.02 -4.79 12.91
N GLY A 211 6.81 -5.79 12.48
CA GLY A 211 7.91 -6.36 13.27
C GLY A 211 9.02 -6.85 12.35
N ASN A 212 10.27 -6.79 12.82
CA ASN A 212 11.42 -7.21 12.01
C ASN A 212 11.34 -8.65 11.53
N GLU A 213 10.92 -9.58 12.39
CA GLU A 213 10.77 -11.00 12.01
C GLU A 213 9.74 -11.18 10.89
N ALA A 214 8.60 -10.48 10.98
CA ALA A 214 7.55 -10.52 9.98
C ALA A 214 8.00 -9.89 8.65
N LEU A 215 8.74 -8.79 8.70
CA LEU A 215 9.31 -8.14 7.51
C LEU A 215 10.38 -9.01 6.83
N GLN A 216 11.27 -9.65 7.60
CA GLN A 216 12.27 -10.58 7.08
C GLN A 216 11.63 -11.84 6.48
N ALA A 217 10.57 -12.36 7.10
CA ALA A 217 9.81 -13.47 6.55
C ALA A 217 9.13 -13.08 5.23
N SER A 218 8.58 -11.87 5.15
CA SER A 218 7.98 -11.32 3.93
C SER A 218 9.01 -11.11 2.81
N GLU A 219 10.20 -10.61 3.13
CA GLU A 219 11.29 -10.48 2.17
C GLU A 219 11.67 -11.83 1.53
N LYS A 220 11.84 -12.86 2.37
CA LYS A 220 12.10 -14.24 1.90
C LYS A 220 10.93 -14.80 1.09
N GLY A 221 9.70 -14.53 1.51
CA GLY A 221 8.50 -14.94 0.79
C GLY A 221 8.40 -14.29 -0.59
N LEU A 222 8.61 -12.98 -0.66
CA LEU A 222 8.64 -12.25 -1.92
C LEU A 222 9.71 -12.79 -2.88
N ALA A 223 10.94 -12.99 -2.40
CA ALA A 223 12.02 -13.54 -3.20
C ALA A 223 11.64 -14.89 -3.81
N ARG A 224 11.07 -15.82 -3.00
CA ARG A 224 10.60 -17.12 -3.49
C ARG A 224 9.54 -17.00 -4.58
N LEU A 225 8.62 -16.04 -4.47
CA LEU A 225 7.56 -15.82 -5.46
C LEU A 225 8.14 -15.27 -6.76
N ILE A 226 9.09 -14.34 -6.68
CA ILE A 226 9.81 -13.76 -7.81
C ILE A 226 10.66 -14.82 -8.52
N ASP A 227 11.41 -15.62 -7.76
CA ASP A 227 12.24 -16.70 -8.30
C ASP A 227 11.38 -17.74 -9.05
N ALA A 228 10.23 -18.12 -8.49
CA ALA A 228 9.29 -19.01 -9.14
C ALA A 228 8.73 -18.41 -10.45
N TYR A 229 8.38 -17.12 -10.44
CA TYR A 229 7.92 -16.44 -11.64
C TYR A 229 9.01 -16.36 -12.71
N ALA A 230 10.25 -16.06 -12.34
CA ALA A 230 11.38 -16.05 -13.25
C ALA A 230 11.69 -17.44 -13.82
N ALA A 231 11.61 -18.48 -12.99
CA ALA A 231 11.76 -19.87 -13.42
C ALA A 231 10.67 -20.28 -14.42
N LEU A 232 9.42 -19.88 -14.17
CA LEU A 232 8.28 -20.15 -15.06
C LEU A 232 8.48 -19.59 -16.47
N GLN A 233 9.19 -18.46 -16.62
CA GLN A 233 9.47 -17.88 -17.93
C GLN A 233 10.44 -18.74 -18.76
N LYS A 234 11.26 -19.58 -18.10
CA LYS A 234 12.27 -20.43 -18.74
C LYS A 234 11.78 -21.86 -19.00
N VAL A 235 10.58 -22.22 -18.51
CA VAL A 235 10.00 -23.54 -18.73
C VAL A 235 9.64 -23.72 -20.20
N GLU A 236 10.07 -24.86 -20.80
CA GLU A 236 9.66 -25.26 -22.15
C GLU A 236 8.50 -26.27 -22.06
N PRO A 237 7.45 -26.11 -22.87
CA PRO A 237 6.31 -27.01 -22.85
C PRO A 237 6.60 -28.27 -23.67
N VAL A 238 5.87 -29.35 -23.40
CA VAL A 238 5.85 -30.59 -24.21
C VAL A 238 4.41 -30.99 -24.55
N ALA A 239 4.20 -31.58 -25.72
CA ALA A 239 2.85 -31.93 -26.21
C ALA A 239 2.06 -32.80 -25.21
N ASP A 240 2.72 -33.82 -24.63
CA ASP A 240 2.14 -34.75 -23.68
C ASP A 240 2.52 -34.39 -22.22
N GLY A 241 2.39 -33.09 -21.86
CA GLY A 241 2.73 -32.60 -20.55
C GLY A 241 1.84 -33.20 -19.46
N LYS A 242 2.44 -33.54 -18.31
CA LYS A 242 1.74 -34.16 -17.16
C LYS A 242 0.81 -33.18 -16.41
N LEU A 243 1.14 -31.89 -16.41
CA LEU A 243 0.30 -30.86 -15.80
C LEU A 243 -0.74 -30.40 -16.82
N PRO A 244 -2.02 -30.66 -16.55
CA PRO A 244 -3.11 -30.36 -17.49
C PRO A 244 -3.53 -28.89 -17.41
N LEU A 245 -4.23 -28.43 -18.45
CA LEU A 245 -4.80 -27.07 -18.53
C LEU A 245 -5.69 -26.75 -17.34
N GLN A 246 -6.50 -27.70 -16.86
CA GLN A 246 -7.41 -27.54 -15.74
C GLN A 246 -6.73 -27.07 -14.44
N MET A 247 -5.45 -27.39 -14.25
CA MET A 247 -4.69 -26.88 -13.09
C MET A 247 -4.50 -25.37 -13.16
N ALA A 248 -4.18 -24.82 -14.33
CA ALA A 248 -4.04 -23.38 -14.52
C ALA A 248 -5.39 -22.65 -14.53
N GLU A 249 -6.44 -23.28 -15.09
CA GLU A 249 -7.82 -22.76 -15.05
C GLU A 249 -8.32 -22.65 -13.62
N LYS A 250 -8.14 -23.69 -12.82
CA LYS A 250 -8.52 -23.69 -11.40
C LYS A 250 -7.78 -22.60 -10.61
N LEU A 251 -6.48 -22.44 -10.85
CA LEU A 251 -5.72 -21.37 -10.20
C LEU A 251 -6.27 -20.00 -10.56
N ARG A 252 -6.59 -19.75 -11.84
CA ARG A 252 -7.21 -18.50 -12.30
C ARG A 252 -8.53 -18.23 -11.60
N GLU A 253 -9.43 -19.21 -11.56
CA GLU A 253 -10.73 -19.10 -10.89
C GLU A 253 -10.56 -18.77 -9.41
N GLN A 254 -9.74 -19.52 -8.69
CA GLN A 254 -9.47 -19.30 -7.26
C GLN A 254 -8.90 -17.89 -6.98
N CYS A 255 -8.02 -17.40 -7.83
CA CYS A 255 -7.49 -16.04 -7.67
C CYS A 255 -8.56 -14.97 -7.94
N TYR A 256 -9.43 -15.14 -8.94
CA TYR A 256 -10.54 -14.22 -9.17
C TYR A 256 -11.60 -14.30 -8.08
N GLU A 257 -11.96 -15.50 -7.61
CA GLU A 257 -12.88 -15.66 -6.48
C GLU A 257 -12.37 -14.90 -5.24
N ALA A 258 -11.09 -15.04 -4.91
CA ALA A 258 -10.49 -14.33 -3.78
C ALA A 258 -10.48 -12.80 -3.99
N MET A 259 -10.18 -12.31 -5.20
CA MET A 259 -10.25 -10.86 -5.48
C MET A 259 -11.67 -10.33 -5.47
N ASN A 260 -12.65 -11.12 -5.91
CA ASN A 260 -14.06 -10.76 -5.90
C ASN A 260 -14.69 -10.84 -4.49
N ASP A 261 -14.03 -11.55 -3.57
CA ASP A 261 -14.39 -11.60 -2.16
C ASP A 261 -13.65 -10.49 -1.37
N ASP A 262 -14.11 -9.26 -1.61
CA ASP A 262 -13.63 -8.05 -0.91
C ASP A 262 -12.11 -7.82 -1.02
N LEU A 263 -11.52 -8.05 -2.20
CA LEU A 263 -10.11 -7.85 -2.49
C LEU A 263 -9.17 -8.65 -1.56
N ASN A 264 -9.46 -9.93 -1.37
CA ASN A 264 -8.76 -10.83 -0.44
C ASN A 264 -7.36 -11.22 -0.96
N THR A 265 -6.45 -10.26 -0.93
CA THR A 265 -5.06 -10.40 -1.42
C THR A 265 -4.28 -11.51 -0.71
N PRO A 266 -4.42 -11.77 0.62
CA PRO A 266 -3.72 -12.87 1.28
C PRO A 266 -4.10 -14.25 0.70
N ILE A 267 -5.35 -14.45 0.32
CA ILE A 267 -5.79 -15.71 -0.30
C ILE A 267 -5.21 -15.85 -1.71
N VAL A 268 -5.19 -14.77 -2.51
CA VAL A 268 -4.51 -14.78 -3.83
C VAL A 268 -3.05 -15.16 -3.67
N ILE A 269 -2.32 -14.54 -2.73
CA ILE A 269 -0.91 -14.84 -2.45
C ILE A 269 -0.73 -16.32 -2.06
N SER A 270 -1.63 -16.86 -1.23
CA SER A 270 -1.61 -18.28 -0.87
C SER A 270 -1.76 -19.19 -2.08
N HIS A 271 -2.69 -18.89 -3.00
CA HIS A 271 -2.86 -19.66 -4.24
C HIS A 271 -1.63 -19.59 -5.15
N LEU A 272 -1.01 -18.42 -5.28
CA LEU A 272 0.23 -18.27 -6.04
C LEU A 272 1.37 -19.09 -5.42
N PHE A 273 1.53 -19.09 -4.08
CA PHE A 273 2.53 -19.94 -3.41
C PHE A 273 2.29 -21.43 -3.60
N ASN A 274 1.03 -21.87 -3.57
CA ASN A 274 0.68 -23.27 -3.84
C ASN A 274 1.10 -23.67 -5.27
N ALA A 275 0.94 -22.78 -6.25
CA ALA A 275 1.37 -23.01 -7.63
C ALA A 275 2.90 -23.03 -7.77
N CYS A 276 3.68 -22.29 -6.94
CA CYS A 276 5.15 -22.30 -6.99
C CYS A 276 5.75 -23.70 -6.84
N ARG A 277 5.08 -24.61 -6.11
CA ARG A 277 5.53 -26.01 -6.01
C ARG A 277 5.61 -26.68 -7.39
N ASN A 278 4.56 -26.54 -8.18
CA ASN A 278 4.52 -27.10 -9.54
C ASN A 278 5.55 -26.42 -10.46
N ILE A 279 5.71 -25.11 -10.33
CA ILE A 279 6.70 -24.35 -11.10
C ILE A 279 8.12 -24.84 -10.79
N ASN A 280 8.45 -25.06 -9.52
CA ASN A 280 9.76 -25.59 -9.13
C ASN A 280 9.98 -27.02 -9.67
N LEU A 281 8.96 -27.88 -9.65
CA LEU A 281 9.05 -29.23 -10.24
C LEU A 281 9.27 -29.16 -11.76
N LEU A 282 8.65 -28.20 -12.44
CA LEU A 282 8.88 -27.95 -13.87
C LEU A 282 10.31 -27.47 -14.13
N ALA A 283 10.80 -26.50 -13.36
CA ALA A 283 12.15 -25.96 -13.47
C ALA A 283 13.22 -27.02 -13.20
N ASP A 284 12.96 -27.94 -12.26
CA ASP A 284 13.84 -29.08 -11.95
C ASP A 284 13.74 -30.23 -12.97
N GLY A 285 12.89 -30.15 -13.98
CA GLY A 285 12.66 -31.22 -14.96
C GLY A 285 11.96 -32.46 -14.35
N LYS A 286 11.38 -32.37 -13.15
CA LYS A 286 10.69 -33.47 -12.46
C LYS A 286 9.27 -33.71 -12.93
N THR A 287 8.69 -32.74 -13.65
CA THR A 287 7.38 -32.84 -14.31
C THR A 287 7.40 -32.05 -15.61
N THR A 288 6.35 -32.16 -16.40
CA THR A 288 6.20 -31.52 -17.71
C THR A 288 4.82 -30.83 -17.78
N ILE A 289 4.66 -29.89 -18.70
CA ILE A 289 3.43 -29.10 -18.87
C ILE A 289 3.08 -28.95 -20.35
N THR A 290 1.79 -28.92 -20.69
CA THR A 290 1.34 -28.69 -22.07
C THR A 290 1.51 -27.22 -22.47
N PRO A 291 1.60 -26.89 -23.78
CA PRO A 291 1.72 -25.51 -24.24
C PRO A 291 0.59 -24.60 -23.76
N GLU A 292 -0.65 -25.07 -23.80
CA GLU A 292 -1.83 -24.32 -23.39
C GLU A 292 -1.82 -24.05 -21.87
N ALA A 293 -1.50 -25.06 -21.08
CA ALA A 293 -1.41 -24.94 -19.61
C ALA A 293 -0.28 -23.96 -19.22
N LEU A 294 0.86 -24.00 -19.88
CA LEU A 294 1.98 -23.09 -19.60
C LEU A 294 1.61 -21.65 -19.96
N THR A 295 0.98 -21.43 -21.12
CA THR A 295 0.53 -20.11 -21.55
C THR A 295 -0.44 -19.50 -20.52
N LEU A 296 -1.44 -20.25 -20.11
CA LEU A 296 -2.39 -19.80 -19.10
C LEU A 296 -1.75 -19.57 -17.73
N LEU A 297 -0.83 -20.45 -17.30
CA LEU A 297 -0.13 -20.30 -16.03
C LEU A 297 0.74 -19.04 -16.00
N ARG A 298 1.45 -18.72 -17.10
CA ARG A 298 2.19 -17.45 -17.25
C ARG A 298 1.27 -16.24 -17.21
N GLU A 299 0.13 -16.31 -17.87
CA GLU A 299 -0.90 -15.25 -17.85
C GLU A 299 -1.43 -15.01 -16.43
N VAL A 300 -1.78 -16.08 -15.70
CA VAL A 300 -2.28 -15.98 -14.32
C VAL A 300 -1.25 -15.30 -13.40
N PHE A 301 0.01 -15.73 -13.45
CA PHE A 301 1.05 -15.10 -12.64
C PHE A 301 1.28 -13.65 -13.02
N ARG A 302 1.31 -13.31 -14.32
CA ARG A 302 1.43 -11.93 -14.77
C ARG A 302 0.26 -11.09 -14.26
N THR A 303 -0.98 -11.55 -14.50
CA THR A 303 -2.20 -10.81 -14.12
C THR A 303 -2.23 -10.56 -12.62
N PHE A 304 -2.12 -11.61 -11.79
CA PHE A 304 -2.30 -11.45 -10.35
C PHE A 304 -1.05 -10.91 -9.65
N MET A 305 0.14 -11.45 -9.94
CA MET A 305 1.35 -11.03 -9.27
C MET A 305 1.80 -9.63 -9.74
N VAL A 306 1.86 -9.39 -11.06
CA VAL A 306 2.46 -8.18 -11.63
C VAL A 306 1.44 -7.07 -11.83
N ASP A 307 0.31 -7.37 -12.50
CA ASP A 307 -0.62 -6.32 -12.92
C ASP A 307 -1.57 -5.91 -11.77
N ILE A 308 -2.08 -6.85 -10.97
CA ILE A 308 -3.02 -6.58 -9.86
C ILE A 308 -2.26 -6.26 -8.57
N LEU A 309 -1.43 -7.21 -8.05
CA LEU A 309 -0.71 -7.01 -6.80
C LEU A 309 0.47 -6.05 -6.94
N GLY A 310 0.94 -5.79 -8.16
CA GLY A 310 2.05 -4.88 -8.46
C GLY A 310 3.39 -5.36 -7.88
N LEU A 311 3.56 -6.67 -7.71
CA LEU A 311 4.79 -7.27 -7.19
C LEU A 311 5.78 -7.45 -8.33
N ARG A 312 6.93 -6.83 -8.18
CA ARG A 312 8.02 -6.87 -9.16
C ARG A 312 9.32 -7.17 -8.43
N GLU A 313 10.33 -7.54 -9.19
CA GLU A 313 11.68 -7.60 -8.65
C GLU A 313 12.02 -6.29 -7.95
N PRO A 314 12.49 -6.32 -6.68
CA PRO A 314 12.92 -5.10 -6.02
C PRO A 314 13.95 -4.42 -6.90
N ALA A 315 13.72 -3.16 -7.25
CA ALA A 315 14.78 -2.35 -7.83
C ALA A 315 15.97 -2.45 -6.86
N ALA A 316 17.14 -2.79 -7.37
CA ALA A 316 18.34 -2.87 -6.56
C ALA A 316 18.37 -1.62 -5.68
N THR A 317 18.34 -1.80 -4.35
CA THR A 317 18.38 -0.70 -3.39
C THR A 317 19.78 -0.10 -3.40
N GLY A 318 20.06 0.63 -4.46
CA GLY A 318 21.24 1.45 -4.63
C GLY A 318 20.78 2.87 -4.78
N ALA A 319 21.21 3.72 -3.86
CA ALA A 319 21.02 5.15 -3.90
C ALA A 319 21.10 5.68 -5.33
N ALA A 320 20.21 6.60 -5.63
CA ALA A 320 20.20 7.39 -6.84
C ALA A 320 21.62 7.66 -7.36
N ASN A 321 21.98 6.95 -8.42
CA ASN A 321 22.93 7.44 -9.44
C ASN A 321 22.97 6.38 -10.55
N GLY A 322 22.69 6.81 -11.77
CA GLY A 322 22.83 5.97 -12.97
C GLY A 322 24.19 5.25 -13.00
N GLY A 323 24.15 3.91 -13.02
CA GLY A 323 25.36 3.10 -13.03
C GLY A 323 25.25 1.74 -12.37
N SER A 324 24.07 1.26 -11.93
CA SER A 324 23.98 0.00 -11.18
C SER A 324 24.26 -1.24 -12.05
N ALA A 325 23.79 -1.29 -13.28
CA ALA A 325 24.03 -2.41 -14.19
C ALA A 325 25.51 -2.47 -14.60
N GLU A 326 26.11 -1.34 -14.95
CA GLU A 326 27.53 -1.25 -15.27
C GLU A 326 28.43 -1.57 -14.06
N ARG A 327 28.00 -1.20 -12.84
CA ARG A 327 28.72 -1.55 -11.60
C ARG A 327 28.62 -3.05 -11.28
N GLU A 328 27.46 -3.65 -11.42
CA GLU A 328 27.29 -5.11 -11.20
C GLU A 328 28.02 -5.92 -12.26
N GLU A 329 28.00 -5.48 -13.49
CA GLU A 329 28.78 -6.09 -14.57
C GLU A 329 30.30 -5.97 -14.31
N ALA A 330 30.77 -4.78 -13.94
CA ALA A 330 32.15 -4.54 -13.56
C ALA A 330 32.55 -5.33 -12.29
N PHE A 331 31.66 -5.44 -11.31
CA PHE A 331 31.88 -6.23 -10.10
C PHE A 331 31.96 -7.72 -10.40
N GLY A 332 31.02 -8.25 -11.20
CA GLY A 332 31.05 -9.63 -11.67
C GLY A 332 32.31 -9.95 -12.46
N ALA A 333 32.70 -9.05 -13.38
CA ALA A 333 33.91 -9.18 -14.16
C ALA A 333 35.20 -9.20 -13.31
N ALA A 334 35.22 -8.38 -12.22
CA ALA A 334 36.35 -8.36 -11.28
C ALA A 334 36.47 -9.67 -10.47
N VAL A 335 35.36 -10.23 -10.01
CA VAL A 335 35.33 -11.53 -9.32
C VAL A 335 35.75 -12.64 -10.24
N ASP A 336 35.23 -12.66 -11.47
CA ASP A 336 35.60 -13.63 -12.49
C ASP A 336 37.08 -13.53 -12.83
N MET A 337 37.66 -12.34 -12.89
CA MET A 337 39.11 -12.15 -13.12
C MET A 337 39.93 -12.79 -11.98
N LEU A 338 39.56 -12.59 -10.73
CA LEU A 338 40.22 -13.21 -9.56
C LEU A 338 40.10 -14.74 -9.58
N LEU A 339 38.93 -15.27 -9.96
CA LEU A 339 38.73 -16.71 -10.05
C LEU A 339 39.48 -17.33 -11.22
N ARG A 340 39.67 -16.64 -12.35
CA ARG A 340 40.57 -17.06 -13.45
C ARG A 340 42.01 -17.08 -12.99
N GLN A 341 42.49 -16.08 -12.22
CA GLN A 341 43.85 -16.11 -11.63
C GLN A 341 44.03 -17.31 -10.71
N ARG A 342 43.02 -17.60 -9.86
CA ARG A 342 43.02 -18.81 -9.02
C ARG A 342 43.13 -20.08 -9.83
N MET A 343 42.43 -20.20 -10.95
CA MET A 343 42.50 -21.36 -11.84
C MET A 343 43.90 -21.50 -12.46
N VAL A 344 44.51 -20.39 -12.89
CA VAL A 344 45.88 -20.38 -13.40
C VAL A 344 46.89 -20.82 -12.33
N ALA A 345 46.78 -20.30 -11.11
CA ALA A 345 47.61 -20.74 -9.99
C ALA A 345 47.48 -22.26 -9.73
N LYS A 346 46.25 -22.78 -9.78
CA LYS A 346 45.95 -24.21 -9.64
C LYS A 346 46.58 -25.06 -10.73
N GLN A 347 46.55 -24.61 -12.01
CA GLN A 347 47.18 -25.27 -13.14
C GLN A 347 48.70 -25.30 -12.98
N ASN A 348 49.30 -24.25 -12.45
CA ASN A 348 50.72 -24.11 -12.16
C ASN A 348 51.16 -24.82 -10.87
N LYS A 349 50.26 -25.51 -10.16
CA LYS A 349 50.47 -26.16 -8.86
C LYS A 349 50.88 -25.18 -7.76
N ASP A 350 50.58 -23.88 -7.92
CA ASP A 350 50.76 -22.88 -6.89
C ASP A 350 49.52 -22.89 -5.98
N TRP A 351 49.50 -23.84 -5.06
CA TRP A 351 48.41 -24.08 -4.14
C TRP A 351 48.24 -22.92 -3.13
N ALA A 352 49.39 -22.30 -2.75
CA ALA A 352 49.39 -21.21 -1.80
C ALA A 352 48.59 -19.99 -2.30
N THR A 353 48.82 -19.56 -3.54
CA THR A 353 48.09 -18.48 -4.18
C THR A 353 46.61 -18.86 -4.46
N SER A 354 46.37 -20.10 -4.89
CA SER A 354 44.99 -20.59 -5.14
C SER A 354 44.14 -20.59 -3.87
N ASP A 355 44.69 -21.06 -2.76
CA ASP A 355 43.96 -21.09 -1.46
C ASP A 355 43.80 -19.69 -0.87
N ALA A 356 44.80 -18.84 -0.98
CA ALA A 356 44.71 -17.44 -0.52
C ALA A 356 43.59 -16.67 -1.19
N ILE A 357 43.41 -16.81 -2.52
CA ILE A 357 42.30 -16.17 -3.27
C ILE A 357 40.95 -16.72 -2.80
N ARG A 358 40.82 -18.05 -2.64
CA ARG A 358 39.59 -18.69 -2.17
C ARG A 358 39.21 -18.17 -0.78
N ASP A 359 40.16 -18.15 0.16
CA ASP A 359 39.93 -17.79 1.55
C ASP A 359 39.60 -16.28 1.70
N GLN A 360 40.22 -15.43 0.88
CA GLN A 360 39.87 -13.99 0.83
C GLN A 360 38.46 -13.80 0.27
N LEU A 361 38.07 -14.50 -0.79
CA LEU A 361 36.71 -14.42 -1.32
C LEU A 361 35.67 -14.95 -0.32
N ALA A 362 35.99 -16.05 0.40
CA ALA A 362 35.14 -16.59 1.45
C ALA A 362 34.97 -15.61 2.61
N ALA A 363 36.05 -14.92 3.02
CA ALA A 363 36.00 -13.88 4.05
C ALA A 363 35.14 -12.67 3.65
N LEU A 364 35.00 -12.39 2.35
CA LEU A 364 34.12 -11.37 1.78
C LEU A 364 32.68 -11.88 1.53
N GLY A 365 32.36 -13.12 1.92
CA GLY A 365 31.03 -13.71 1.80
C GLY A 365 30.74 -14.43 0.48
N PHE A 366 31.77 -14.69 -0.38
CA PHE A 366 31.58 -15.45 -1.61
C PHE A 366 31.67 -16.95 -1.37
N GLU A 367 30.68 -17.69 -1.86
CA GLU A 367 30.73 -19.13 -1.99
C GLU A 367 31.20 -19.48 -3.40
N VAL A 368 32.39 -20.12 -3.52
CA VAL A 368 32.98 -20.50 -4.80
C VAL A 368 32.94 -22.01 -4.95
N LYS A 369 32.45 -22.50 -6.12
CA LYS A 369 32.40 -23.92 -6.47
C LYS A 369 33.20 -24.18 -7.74
N ASP A 370 34.10 -25.15 -7.71
CA ASP A 370 34.79 -25.65 -8.93
C ASP A 370 33.82 -26.53 -9.71
N THR A 371 33.76 -26.33 -11.02
CA THR A 371 32.97 -27.13 -11.96
C THR A 371 33.89 -27.85 -12.95
N LYS A 372 33.34 -28.78 -13.74
CA LYS A 372 34.12 -29.50 -14.75
C LYS A 372 34.71 -28.58 -15.83
N ASP A 373 34.00 -27.49 -16.12
CA ASP A 373 34.32 -26.55 -17.19
C ASP A 373 34.84 -25.19 -16.67
N GLY A 374 35.13 -25.07 -15.33
CA GLY A 374 35.62 -23.83 -14.75
C GLY A 374 35.22 -23.63 -13.29
N PHE A 375 34.50 -22.54 -12.97
CA PHE A 375 34.03 -22.19 -11.65
C PHE A 375 32.66 -21.58 -11.71
N SER A 376 31.95 -21.62 -10.58
CA SER A 376 30.77 -20.82 -10.33
C SER A 376 30.88 -20.16 -8.95
N TRP A 377 30.25 -19.01 -8.76
CA TRP A 377 30.30 -18.31 -7.49
C TRP A 377 28.94 -17.67 -7.14
N LYS A 378 28.72 -17.45 -5.86
CA LYS A 378 27.56 -16.78 -5.32
C LYS A 378 28.01 -15.93 -4.13
N LEU A 379 27.50 -14.69 -4.05
CA LEU A 379 27.67 -13.85 -2.88
C LEU A 379 26.55 -14.20 -1.89
N ASN A 380 26.94 -14.72 -0.71
CA ASN A 380 26.01 -14.93 0.40
C ASN A 380 26.01 -13.65 1.25
N LYS A 381 24.85 -12.96 1.27
CA LYS A 381 24.62 -11.82 2.18
C LYS A 381 24.33 -12.30 3.58
#